data_479fb51fde8b03633c2d2803ab5f7b10
#
_entry.id   479fb51fde8b03633c2d2803ab5f7b10
#
_cell.length_a   1.000
_cell.length_b   1.000
_cell.length_c   1.000
_cell.angle_alpha   90.00
_cell.angle_beta   90.00
_cell.angle_gamma   90.00
#
_symmetry.space_group_name_H-M   'P 1'
#
loop_
_entity.id
_entity.type
_entity.pdbx_description
1 polymer ?
#
loop_
_entity_poly.entity_id
_entity_poly.type
_entity_poly.pdbx_seq_one_letter_code
_entity_poly.pdbx_strand_id
1 'polypeptide(L)'
;MDNTTEMEIKLSASKESLKKLLDSSLLKAAMVPDSLQEKELENYYYDTASYKLFHEGIAYRIRKSDAGYVATIKTDDASQSGFSERKEYNVPVEEAAPTLEGFAELGFAGDLKKLLAEEELQVLFKVLVKRQIRLLQITPETLLEMAIDKGNIIVGKNKEKIEEIEFEIVNGTKGDLFEFVAALAADIPLFIEPRSKFKRGIDLLSNGGDYADIEEKGVKIDRTGNVETEFKKLIYYDI
;
A
#
# COMPACT_ATOMS: atom_id res chain seq x y z
N MET A 1 4.27 -3.91 19.80
CA MET A 1 4.51 -4.35 18.41
C MET A 1 3.20 -4.83 17.86
N ASP A 2 2.75 -4.26 16.77
CA ASP A 2 1.51 -4.69 16.12
C ASP A 2 1.90 -5.49 14.87
N ASN A 3 1.48 -6.76 14.84
CA ASN A 3 1.82 -7.69 13.76
C ASN A 3 0.50 -8.06 13.09
N THR A 4 0.25 -7.49 11.91
CA THR A 4 -1.01 -7.69 11.19
C THR A 4 -0.76 -8.24 9.79
N THR A 5 -1.72 -9.01 9.30
CA THR A 5 -1.79 -9.31 7.87
C THR A 5 -2.67 -8.25 7.23
N GLU A 6 -2.08 -7.38 6.45
CA GLU A 6 -2.77 -6.34 5.67
C GLU A 6 -3.36 -6.99 4.41
N MET A 7 -4.66 -6.83 4.21
CA MET A 7 -5.37 -7.27 3.01
C MET A 7 -6.11 -6.09 2.40
N GLU A 8 -5.62 -5.59 1.27
CA GLU A 8 -6.13 -4.39 0.63
C GLU A 8 -6.31 -4.52 -0.89
N ILE A 9 -7.25 -3.75 -1.44
CA ILE A 9 -7.34 -3.43 -2.86
C ILE A 9 -6.95 -1.97 -3.05
N LYS A 10 -6.03 -1.73 -3.98
CA LYS A 10 -5.61 -0.38 -4.34
C LYS A 10 -6.09 -0.01 -5.74
N LEU A 11 -6.74 1.14 -5.82
CA LEU A 11 -7.33 1.67 -7.03
C LEU A 11 -6.83 3.08 -7.31
N SER A 12 -6.79 3.44 -8.58
CA SER A 12 -6.68 4.82 -9.05
C SER A 12 -8.00 5.26 -9.67
N ALA A 13 -8.30 6.55 -9.55
CA ALA A 13 -9.51 7.14 -10.09
C ALA A 13 -9.24 8.58 -10.57
N SER A 14 -9.94 8.99 -11.63
CA SER A 14 -9.99 10.40 -12.00
C SER A 14 -10.69 11.22 -10.91
N LYS A 15 -10.50 12.54 -10.92
CA LYS A 15 -11.25 13.43 -10.01
C LYS A 15 -12.78 13.28 -10.15
N GLU A 16 -13.25 13.04 -11.39
CA GLU A 16 -14.67 12.82 -11.67
C GLU A 16 -15.13 11.48 -11.11
N SER A 17 -14.36 10.41 -11.31
CA SER A 17 -14.64 9.08 -10.75
C SER A 17 -14.64 9.10 -9.23
N LEU A 18 -13.68 9.79 -8.61
CA LEU A 18 -13.63 9.95 -7.16
C LEU A 18 -14.88 10.69 -6.64
N LYS A 19 -15.35 11.74 -7.34
CA LYS A 19 -16.59 12.43 -6.96
C LYS A 19 -17.78 11.48 -7.09
N LYS A 20 -17.90 10.73 -8.20
CA LYS A 20 -18.98 9.73 -8.37
C LYS A 20 -18.95 8.67 -7.28
N LEU A 21 -17.74 8.21 -6.89
CA LEU A 21 -17.56 7.26 -5.80
C LEU A 21 -18.12 7.81 -4.48
N LEU A 22 -17.70 9.01 -4.10
CA LEU A 22 -18.16 9.65 -2.87
C LEU A 22 -19.67 9.99 -2.87
N ASP A 23 -20.26 10.14 -4.07
CA ASP A 23 -21.70 10.36 -4.25
C ASP A 23 -22.52 9.07 -4.37
N SER A 24 -21.86 7.91 -4.55
CA SER A 24 -22.52 6.61 -4.68
C SER A 24 -23.41 6.29 -3.47
N SER A 25 -24.64 5.87 -3.75
CA SER A 25 -25.56 5.41 -2.70
C SER A 25 -25.08 4.17 -1.98
N LEU A 26 -24.41 3.25 -2.72
CA LEU A 26 -23.81 2.04 -2.16
C LEU A 26 -22.71 2.39 -1.14
N LEU A 27 -21.79 3.28 -1.51
CA LEU A 27 -20.74 3.72 -0.59
C LEU A 27 -21.34 4.44 0.63
N LYS A 28 -22.28 5.39 0.41
CA LYS A 28 -22.91 6.16 1.49
C LYS A 28 -23.67 5.27 2.48
N ALA A 29 -24.32 4.22 1.99
CA ALA A 29 -25.04 3.27 2.85
C ALA A 29 -24.09 2.45 3.74
N ALA A 30 -22.86 2.20 3.29
CA ALA A 30 -21.85 1.47 4.04
C ALA A 30 -21.06 2.35 5.03
N MET A 31 -21.06 3.68 4.87
CA MET A 31 -20.27 4.58 5.72
C MET A 31 -20.68 4.50 7.19
N VAL A 32 -19.71 4.23 8.06
CA VAL A 32 -19.90 4.35 9.51
C VAL A 32 -19.95 5.84 9.87
N PRO A 33 -21.01 6.33 10.57
CA PRO A 33 -21.10 7.72 11.00
C PRO A 33 -19.87 8.16 11.80
N ASP A 34 -19.48 9.42 11.63
CA ASP A 34 -18.40 10.08 12.38
C ASP A 34 -17.02 9.39 12.28
N SER A 35 -16.83 8.48 11.32
CA SER A 35 -15.58 7.76 11.12
C SER A 35 -14.55 8.52 10.28
N LEU A 36 -14.87 9.71 9.74
CA LEU A 36 -13.93 10.48 8.94
C LEU A 36 -12.72 10.93 9.78
N GLN A 37 -11.55 10.57 9.31
CA GLN A 37 -10.27 11.07 9.82
C GLN A 37 -9.46 11.65 8.68
N GLU A 38 -8.71 12.70 8.96
CA GLU A 38 -7.73 13.29 8.04
C GLU A 38 -6.35 13.25 8.68
N LYS A 39 -5.35 12.82 7.91
CA LYS A 39 -3.96 12.69 8.39
C LYS A 39 -3.01 13.25 7.34
N GLU A 40 -1.99 13.96 7.77
CA GLU A 40 -0.83 14.27 6.97
C GLU A 40 0.28 13.27 7.32
N LEU A 41 0.76 12.56 6.33
CA LEU A 41 1.73 11.48 6.49
C LEU A 41 2.99 11.83 5.70
N GLU A 42 4.13 11.83 6.39
CA GLU A 42 5.45 11.92 5.79
C GLU A 42 6.14 10.57 5.97
N ASN A 43 6.42 9.88 4.86
CA ASN A 43 7.02 8.55 4.88
C ASN A 43 8.41 8.62 4.28
N TYR A 44 9.38 8.07 5.00
CA TYR A 44 10.76 7.90 4.58
C TYR A 44 10.99 6.42 4.29
N TYR A 45 11.37 6.09 3.07
CA TYR A 45 11.72 4.73 2.68
C TYR A 45 13.22 4.55 2.69
N TYR A 46 13.65 3.44 3.30
CA TYR A 46 15.06 3.15 3.53
C TYR A 46 15.46 1.84 2.86
N ASP A 47 16.70 1.80 2.38
CA ASP A 47 17.39 0.59 1.98
C ASP A 47 18.90 0.83 2.08
N THR A 48 19.71 -0.20 1.81
CA THR A 48 21.14 -0.05 1.65
C THR A 48 21.49 0.56 0.29
N ALA A 49 22.73 0.98 0.11
CA ALA A 49 23.21 1.48 -1.19
C ALA A 49 23.08 0.45 -2.31
N SER A 50 23.15 -0.84 -1.98
CA SER A 50 23.00 -1.97 -2.92
C SER A 50 21.57 -2.52 -3.00
N TYR A 51 20.58 -1.87 -2.37
CA TYR A 51 19.15 -2.24 -2.41
C TYR A 51 18.85 -3.66 -1.89
N LYS A 52 19.53 -4.07 -0.83
CA LYS A 52 19.41 -5.43 -0.27
C LYS A 52 18.01 -5.77 0.18
N LEU A 53 17.31 -4.81 0.83
CA LEU A 53 15.94 -5.05 1.28
C LEU A 53 14.99 -5.22 0.08
N PHE A 54 15.12 -4.37 -0.93
CA PHE A 54 14.30 -4.45 -2.14
C PHE A 54 14.47 -5.79 -2.86
N HIS A 55 15.70 -6.29 -2.98
CA HIS A 55 15.97 -7.58 -3.63
C HIS A 55 15.34 -8.77 -2.89
N GLU A 56 15.13 -8.65 -1.59
CA GLU A 56 14.47 -9.65 -0.75
C GLU A 56 12.96 -9.39 -0.57
N GLY A 57 12.37 -8.48 -1.35
CA GLY A 57 10.95 -8.16 -1.25
C GLY A 57 10.56 -7.47 0.07
N ILE A 58 11.50 -6.77 0.69
CA ILE A 58 11.28 -6.10 1.98
C ILE A 58 11.21 -4.59 1.76
N ALA A 59 10.16 -3.95 2.25
CA ALA A 59 10.06 -2.50 2.32
C ALA A 59 10.22 -2.03 3.78
N TYR A 60 11.23 -1.22 4.04
CA TYR A 60 11.42 -0.56 5.33
C TYR A 60 11.04 0.91 5.23
N ARG A 61 10.14 1.34 6.10
CA ARG A 61 9.59 2.70 6.10
C ARG A 61 9.56 3.26 7.51
N ILE A 62 9.87 4.54 7.67
CA ILE A 62 9.50 5.31 8.88
C ILE A 62 8.47 6.34 8.47
N ARG A 63 7.31 6.31 9.13
CA ARG A 63 6.21 7.24 8.95
C ARG A 63 6.17 8.23 10.09
N LYS A 64 6.15 9.52 9.74
CA LYS A 64 5.83 10.62 10.64
C LYS A 64 4.37 11.02 10.48
N SER A 65 3.69 11.22 11.58
CA SER A 65 2.34 11.76 11.67
C SER A 65 2.24 12.64 12.92
N ASP A 66 1.08 13.21 13.18
CA ASP A 66 0.83 13.97 14.43
C ASP A 66 0.95 13.08 15.68
N ALA A 67 0.78 11.78 15.54
CA ALA A 67 0.94 10.80 16.62
C ALA A 67 2.41 10.41 16.90
N GLY A 68 3.38 10.92 16.13
CA GLY A 68 4.80 10.58 16.25
C GLY A 68 5.32 9.76 15.08
N TYR A 69 6.36 8.97 15.34
CA TYR A 69 7.04 8.16 14.34
C TYR A 69 6.75 6.68 14.52
N VAL A 70 6.53 5.97 13.40
CA VAL A 70 6.35 4.52 13.38
C VAL A 70 7.26 3.95 12.30
N ALA A 71 8.16 3.04 12.69
CA ALA A 71 8.92 2.22 11.76
C ALA A 71 8.09 1.01 11.36
N THR A 72 8.07 0.71 10.07
CA THR A 72 7.29 -0.38 9.48
C THR A 72 8.19 -1.22 8.59
N ILE A 73 8.12 -2.54 8.78
CA ILE A 73 8.64 -3.52 7.81
C ILE A 73 7.44 -4.20 7.17
N LYS A 74 7.38 -4.16 5.83
CA LYS A 74 6.43 -4.94 5.03
C LYS A 74 7.22 -5.97 4.23
N THR A 75 6.76 -7.22 4.30
CA THR A 75 7.33 -8.29 3.47
C THR A 75 6.35 -8.56 2.33
N ASP A 76 6.84 -8.57 1.10
CA ASP A 76 6.00 -8.92 -0.03
C ASP A 76 5.75 -10.43 -0.04
N ASP A 77 4.50 -10.83 0.24
CA ASP A 77 3.96 -12.08 -0.26
C ASP A 77 3.22 -11.74 -1.57
N ALA A 78 3.96 -11.87 -2.68
CA ALA A 78 3.47 -11.93 -4.08
C ALA A 78 2.19 -11.10 -4.41
N SER A 79 2.19 -9.80 -4.14
CA SER A 79 1.11 -8.93 -4.60
C SER A 79 1.38 -8.44 -6.02
N GLN A 80 0.75 -9.08 -7.01
CA GLN A 80 0.96 -8.73 -8.42
C GLN A 80 -0.27 -8.16 -9.12
N SER A 81 -1.38 -7.94 -8.39
CA SER A 81 -2.67 -7.76 -9.03
C SER A 81 -3.52 -6.60 -8.51
N GLY A 82 -2.94 -5.70 -7.70
CA GLY A 82 -3.68 -4.61 -7.06
C GLY A 82 -4.46 -5.05 -5.81
N PHE A 83 -4.58 -6.34 -5.56
CA PHE A 83 -4.88 -6.91 -4.25
C PHE A 83 -3.55 -7.29 -3.59
N SER A 84 -3.32 -6.85 -2.36
CA SER A 84 -2.16 -7.24 -1.59
C SER A 84 -2.55 -7.90 -0.28
N GLU A 85 -1.88 -9.01 0.00
CA GLU A 85 -1.90 -9.69 1.28
C GLU A 85 -0.47 -9.82 1.76
N ARG A 86 -0.12 -9.09 2.80
CA ARG A 86 1.28 -9.03 3.27
C ARG A 86 1.36 -8.82 4.77
N LYS A 87 2.45 -9.32 5.34
CA LYS A 87 2.75 -9.10 6.75
C LYS A 87 3.30 -7.70 6.95
N GLU A 88 2.72 -6.99 7.89
CA GLU A 88 3.16 -5.68 8.32
C GLU A 88 3.55 -5.73 9.80
N TYR A 89 4.73 -5.21 10.10
CA TYR A 89 5.29 -5.13 11.45
C TYR A 89 5.55 -3.68 11.78
N ASN A 90 4.85 -3.16 12.78
CA ASN A 90 4.92 -1.76 13.20
C ASN A 90 5.57 -1.61 14.56
N VAL A 91 6.51 -0.68 14.67
CA VAL A 91 7.20 -0.36 15.91
C VAL A 91 7.26 1.16 16.08
N PRO A 92 6.76 1.72 17.22
CA PRO A 92 6.98 3.12 17.54
C PRO A 92 8.48 3.42 17.67
N VAL A 93 8.92 4.55 17.13
CA VAL A 93 10.28 5.06 17.22
C VAL A 93 10.27 6.54 17.57
N GLU A 94 11.39 7.08 18.10
CA GLU A 94 11.43 8.47 18.57
C GLU A 94 11.66 9.48 17.43
N GLU A 95 12.34 9.04 16.38
CA GLU A 95 12.74 9.90 15.25
C GLU A 95 12.78 9.13 13.92
N ALA A 96 13.02 9.85 12.83
CA ALA A 96 13.18 9.25 11.49
C ALA A 96 14.60 8.68 11.28
N ALA A 97 15.13 7.96 12.27
CA ALA A 97 16.39 7.24 12.15
C ALA A 97 16.11 5.72 12.06
N PRO A 98 16.65 5.01 11.06
CA PRO A 98 16.38 3.60 10.90
C PRO A 98 17.00 2.79 12.05
N THR A 99 16.22 1.86 12.60
CA THR A 99 16.67 0.93 13.65
C THR A 99 16.09 -0.44 13.41
N LEU A 100 16.84 -1.49 13.74
CA LEU A 100 16.35 -2.86 13.76
C LEU A 100 16.03 -3.34 15.20
N GLU A 101 16.38 -2.57 16.21
CA GLU A 101 16.22 -2.98 17.62
C GLU A 101 14.76 -3.23 17.97
N GLY A 102 13.84 -2.35 17.52
CA GLY A 102 12.41 -2.51 17.74
C GLY A 102 11.80 -3.75 17.08
N PHE A 103 12.51 -4.38 16.15
CA PHE A 103 12.11 -5.59 15.44
C PHE A 103 12.86 -6.84 15.96
N ALA A 104 13.66 -6.73 17.03
CA ALA A 104 14.50 -7.82 17.52
C ALA A 104 13.72 -9.09 17.93
N GLU A 105 12.46 -8.93 18.35
CA GLU A 105 11.59 -10.05 18.73
C GLU A 105 10.97 -10.77 17.53
N LEU A 106 11.11 -10.23 16.31
CA LEU A 106 10.67 -10.91 15.10
C LEU A 106 11.64 -12.05 14.78
N GLY A 107 11.09 -13.21 14.43
CA GLY A 107 11.89 -14.40 14.14
C GLY A 107 12.93 -14.21 13.01
N PHE A 108 12.74 -13.22 12.15
CA PHE A 108 13.64 -12.90 11.03
C PHE A 108 14.59 -11.70 11.30
N ALA A 109 14.55 -11.07 12.48
CA ALA A 109 15.41 -9.91 12.78
C ALA A 109 16.90 -10.23 12.67
N GLY A 110 17.30 -11.46 13.08
CA GLY A 110 18.66 -11.94 12.94
C GLY A 110 19.09 -12.10 11.46
N ASP A 111 18.17 -12.48 10.61
CA ASP A 111 18.42 -12.63 9.18
C ASP A 111 18.48 -11.27 8.49
N LEU A 112 17.67 -10.28 8.91
CA LEU A 112 17.81 -8.90 8.47
C LEU A 112 19.19 -8.32 8.79
N LYS A 113 19.69 -8.54 10.02
CA LYS A 113 21.04 -8.10 10.40
C LYS A 113 22.11 -8.73 9.53
N LYS A 114 21.99 -10.02 9.23
CA LYS A 114 22.93 -10.73 8.32
C LYS A 114 22.81 -10.22 6.88
N LEU A 115 21.58 -9.97 6.41
CA LEU A 115 21.31 -9.43 5.08
C LEU A 115 21.97 -8.07 4.87
N LEU A 116 21.78 -7.16 5.83
CA LEU A 116 22.38 -5.83 5.78
C LEU A 116 23.91 -5.90 5.88
N ALA A 117 24.43 -6.89 6.62
CA ALA A 117 25.86 -7.04 6.91
C ALA A 117 26.45 -5.74 7.48
N GLU A 118 27.41 -5.13 6.76
CA GLU A 118 28.07 -3.88 7.15
C GLU A 118 27.49 -2.64 6.43
N GLU A 119 26.45 -2.83 5.58
CA GLU A 119 25.84 -1.70 4.89
C GLU A 119 24.81 -0.99 5.78
N GLU A 120 24.89 0.33 5.79
CA GLU A 120 23.94 1.16 6.52
C GLU A 120 22.67 1.44 5.71
N LEU A 121 21.55 1.57 6.42
CA LEU A 121 20.30 2.00 5.83
C LEU A 121 20.32 3.51 5.58
N GLN A 122 19.98 3.92 4.38
CA GLN A 122 19.87 5.31 3.96
C GLN A 122 18.49 5.61 3.39
N VAL A 123 18.09 6.89 3.44
CA VAL A 123 16.83 7.31 2.83
C VAL A 123 16.96 7.24 1.31
N LEU A 124 16.15 6.43 0.67
CA LEU A 124 16.05 6.36 -0.79
C LEU A 124 15.16 7.46 -1.34
N PHE A 125 13.99 7.63 -0.74
CA PHE A 125 12.99 8.62 -1.18
C PHE A 125 11.96 8.90 -0.08
N LYS A 126 11.14 9.93 -0.33
CA LYS A 126 10.06 10.33 0.55
C LYS A 126 8.71 10.22 -0.15
N VAL A 127 7.67 9.96 0.64
CA VAL A 127 6.28 9.98 0.19
C VAL A 127 5.48 10.89 1.12
N LEU A 128 4.95 11.97 0.57
CA LEU A 128 4.11 12.91 1.28
C LEU A 128 2.66 12.70 0.88
N VAL A 129 1.78 12.42 1.84
CA VAL A 129 0.38 12.08 1.58
C VAL A 129 -0.54 12.82 2.54
N LYS A 130 -1.61 13.40 2.00
CA LYS A 130 -2.83 13.75 2.73
C LYS A 130 -3.79 12.58 2.57
N ARG A 131 -4.10 11.92 3.67
CA ARG A 131 -4.96 10.73 3.73
C ARG A 131 -6.28 11.07 4.40
N GLN A 132 -7.39 10.78 3.71
CA GLN A 132 -8.72 10.76 4.30
C GLN A 132 -9.13 9.31 4.51
N ILE A 133 -9.52 8.98 5.75
CA ILE A 133 -9.93 7.63 6.15
C ILE A 133 -11.42 7.64 6.48
N ARG A 134 -12.13 6.58 6.08
CA ARG A 134 -13.50 6.28 6.50
C ARG A 134 -13.65 4.79 6.76
N LEU A 135 -14.42 4.44 7.77
CA LEU A 135 -14.84 3.06 8.00
C LEU A 135 -16.12 2.77 7.22
N LEU A 136 -16.20 1.57 6.66
CA LEU A 136 -17.32 1.09 5.86
C LEU A 136 -17.80 -0.25 6.43
N GLN A 137 -19.02 -0.31 6.96
CA GLN A 137 -19.65 -1.58 7.33
C GLN A 137 -20.40 -2.11 6.10
N ILE A 138 -19.79 -3.01 5.35
CA ILE A 138 -20.34 -3.51 4.07
C ILE A 138 -21.28 -4.70 4.25
N THR A 139 -21.03 -5.53 5.27
CA THR A 139 -21.95 -6.57 5.76
C THR A 139 -21.96 -6.53 7.30
N PRO A 140 -22.84 -7.24 8.02
CA PRO A 140 -22.79 -7.30 9.48
C PRO A 140 -21.44 -7.76 10.04
N GLU A 141 -20.72 -8.62 9.29
CA GLU A 141 -19.46 -9.24 9.68
C GLU A 141 -18.22 -8.56 9.08
N THR A 142 -18.39 -7.74 8.02
CA THR A 142 -17.24 -7.17 7.28
C THR A 142 -17.17 -5.67 7.39
N LEU A 143 -16.09 -5.22 8.02
CA LEU A 143 -15.69 -3.82 8.18
C LEU A 143 -14.45 -3.55 7.33
N LEU A 144 -14.50 -2.53 6.51
CA LEU A 144 -13.37 -2.05 5.73
C LEU A 144 -12.90 -0.68 6.23
N GLU A 145 -11.62 -0.38 6.06
CA GLU A 145 -11.09 0.97 6.03
C GLU A 145 -10.97 1.41 4.57
N MET A 146 -11.59 2.52 4.20
CA MET A 146 -11.37 3.18 2.93
C MET A 146 -10.43 4.36 3.16
N ALA A 147 -9.28 4.36 2.51
CA ALA A 147 -8.34 5.47 2.51
C ALA A 147 -8.28 6.14 1.14
N ILE A 148 -8.35 7.48 1.10
CA ILE A 148 -8.12 8.28 -0.10
C ILE A 148 -6.83 9.04 0.09
N ASP A 149 -5.82 8.68 -0.71
CA ASP A 149 -4.49 9.26 -0.67
C ASP A 149 -4.27 10.27 -1.78
N LYS A 150 -3.85 11.47 -1.43
CA LYS A 150 -3.40 12.50 -2.36
C LYS A 150 -2.03 13.01 -1.95
N GLY A 151 -1.07 12.97 -2.88
CA GLY A 151 0.28 13.36 -2.51
C GLY A 151 1.30 13.17 -3.62
N ASN A 152 2.54 12.95 -3.21
CA ASN A 152 3.65 12.75 -4.13
C ASN A 152 4.68 11.77 -3.57
N ILE A 153 5.24 10.95 -4.44
CA ILE A 153 6.51 10.26 -4.25
C ILE A 153 7.59 11.21 -4.73
N ILE A 154 8.66 11.40 -3.94
CA ILE A 154 9.72 12.39 -4.20
C ILE A 154 11.07 11.70 -4.16
N VAL A 155 11.75 11.66 -5.29
CA VAL A 155 13.08 11.07 -5.48
C VAL A 155 14.02 12.16 -6.01
N GLY A 156 14.85 12.73 -5.17
CA GLY A 156 15.68 13.86 -5.57
C GLY A 156 14.85 15.03 -6.12
N LYS A 157 14.98 15.31 -7.43
CA LYS A 157 14.21 16.34 -8.13
C LYS A 157 12.94 15.79 -8.81
N ASN A 158 12.83 14.48 -8.94
CA ASN A 158 11.72 13.82 -9.60
C ASN A 158 10.53 13.64 -8.66
N LYS A 159 9.32 13.71 -9.22
CA LYS A 159 8.09 13.52 -8.46
C LYS A 159 7.11 12.68 -9.27
N GLU A 160 6.45 11.75 -8.59
CA GLU A 160 5.29 11.03 -9.12
C GLU A 160 4.07 11.32 -8.23
N LYS A 161 2.95 11.66 -8.87
CA LYS A 161 1.71 12.02 -8.18
C LYS A 161 1.01 10.79 -7.62
N ILE A 162 0.47 10.91 -6.42
CA ILE A 162 -0.40 9.93 -5.79
C ILE A 162 -1.83 10.45 -5.83
N GLU A 163 -2.73 9.68 -6.43
CA GLU A 163 -4.20 9.80 -6.36
C GLU A 163 -4.75 8.38 -6.30
N GLU A 164 -4.89 7.83 -5.09
CA GLU A 164 -5.21 6.42 -4.84
C GLU A 164 -6.40 6.31 -3.89
N ILE A 165 -7.12 5.20 -4.04
CA ILE A 165 -8.14 4.75 -3.13
C ILE A 165 -7.74 3.35 -2.69
N GLU A 166 -7.63 3.13 -1.39
CA GLU A 166 -7.32 1.84 -0.79
C GLU A 166 -8.56 1.38 -0.02
N PHE A 167 -8.92 0.11 -0.19
CA PHE A 167 -9.93 -0.57 0.63
C PHE A 167 -9.24 -1.70 1.36
N GLU A 168 -9.11 -1.59 2.65
CA GLU A 168 -8.42 -2.54 3.53
C GLU A 168 -9.42 -3.26 4.42
N ILE A 169 -9.24 -4.57 4.61
CA ILE A 169 -10.07 -5.38 5.51
C ILE A 169 -9.62 -5.12 6.95
N VAL A 170 -10.48 -4.50 7.75
CA VAL A 170 -10.33 -4.42 9.21
C VAL A 170 -10.81 -5.71 9.85
N ASN A 171 -11.93 -6.22 9.39
CA ASN A 171 -12.51 -7.51 9.77
C ASN A 171 -13.40 -8.02 8.65
N GLY A 172 -13.45 -9.34 8.42
CA GLY A 172 -14.32 -9.96 7.42
C GLY A 172 -13.57 -10.79 6.38
N THR A 173 -14.12 -10.88 5.18
CA THR A 173 -13.61 -11.78 4.14
C THR A 173 -13.14 -11.05 2.87
N LYS A 174 -12.19 -11.66 2.15
CA LYS A 174 -11.77 -11.19 0.82
C LYS A 174 -12.93 -11.17 -0.18
N GLY A 175 -13.82 -12.16 -0.10
CA GLY A 175 -15.00 -12.25 -0.97
C GLY A 175 -15.88 -11.01 -0.86
N ASP A 176 -16.23 -10.60 0.35
CA ASP A 176 -17.04 -9.39 0.60
C ASP A 176 -16.35 -8.13 0.06
N LEU A 177 -15.02 -8.01 0.27
CA LEU A 177 -14.24 -6.90 -0.26
C LEU A 177 -14.32 -6.85 -1.79
N PHE A 178 -14.09 -8.00 -2.47
CA PHE A 178 -14.12 -8.07 -3.93
C PHE A 178 -15.52 -7.76 -4.49
N GLU A 179 -16.58 -8.32 -3.90
CA GLU A 179 -17.96 -8.06 -4.32
C GLU A 179 -18.33 -6.59 -4.16
N PHE A 180 -17.97 -5.98 -3.03
CA PHE A 180 -18.25 -4.57 -2.76
C PHE A 180 -17.54 -3.65 -3.76
N VAL A 181 -16.24 -3.87 -3.99
CA VAL A 181 -15.45 -3.05 -4.92
C VAL A 181 -15.91 -3.27 -6.36
N ALA A 182 -16.26 -4.50 -6.75
CA ALA A 182 -16.81 -4.80 -8.08
C ALA A 182 -18.16 -4.08 -8.29
N ALA A 183 -19.04 -4.07 -7.28
CA ALA A 183 -20.31 -3.36 -7.36
C ALA A 183 -20.13 -1.84 -7.52
N LEU A 184 -19.15 -1.24 -6.84
CA LEU A 184 -18.80 0.17 -7.03
C LEU A 184 -18.26 0.44 -8.45
N ALA A 185 -17.42 -0.46 -8.95
CA ALA A 185 -16.76 -0.33 -10.24
C ALA A 185 -17.69 -0.57 -11.44
N ALA A 186 -18.87 -1.17 -11.23
CA ALA A 186 -19.87 -1.39 -12.29
C ALA A 186 -20.32 -0.08 -12.96
N ASP A 187 -20.46 1.00 -12.18
CA ASP A 187 -20.94 2.30 -12.67
C ASP A 187 -19.88 3.40 -12.62
N ILE A 188 -18.74 3.15 -11.98
CA ILE A 188 -17.70 4.14 -11.72
C ILE A 188 -16.38 3.65 -12.33
N PRO A 189 -15.77 4.39 -13.25
CA PRO A 189 -14.45 4.03 -13.81
C PRO A 189 -13.37 4.07 -12.72
N LEU A 190 -13.06 2.91 -12.16
CA LEU A 190 -11.99 2.66 -11.22
C LEU A 190 -10.96 1.74 -11.88
N PHE A 191 -9.67 1.99 -11.63
CA PHE A 191 -8.59 1.23 -12.25
C PHE A 191 -7.69 0.65 -11.16
N ILE A 192 -7.26 -0.58 -11.32
CA ILE A 192 -6.34 -1.22 -10.38
C ILE A 192 -4.97 -0.52 -10.45
N GLU A 193 -4.38 -0.15 -9.30
CA GLU A 193 -2.97 0.25 -9.20
C GLU A 193 -2.19 -0.90 -8.52
N PRO A 194 -1.53 -1.75 -9.30
CA PRO A 194 -0.87 -2.94 -8.75
C PRO A 194 0.42 -2.61 -8.01
N ARG A 195 1.02 -1.46 -8.23
CA ARG A 195 2.30 -1.09 -7.61
C ARG A 195 2.09 -0.47 -6.24
N SER A 196 2.88 -0.90 -5.27
CA SER A 196 2.99 -0.21 -3.98
C SER A 196 3.66 1.16 -4.15
N LYS A 197 3.45 2.08 -3.20
CA LYS A 197 4.19 3.36 -3.15
C LYS A 197 5.72 3.14 -3.12
N PHE A 198 6.16 2.04 -2.48
CA PHE A 198 7.57 1.63 -2.46
C PHE A 198 8.07 1.27 -3.87
N LYS A 199 7.37 0.35 -4.57
CA LYS A 199 7.73 -0.04 -5.93
C LYS A 199 7.77 1.16 -6.89
N ARG A 200 6.78 2.06 -6.80
CA ARG A 200 6.75 3.29 -7.61
C ARG A 200 7.92 4.21 -7.31
N GLY A 201 8.35 4.30 -6.03
CA GLY A 201 9.55 5.05 -5.65
C GLY A 201 10.82 4.45 -6.24
N ILE A 202 10.96 3.12 -6.21
CA ILE A 202 12.06 2.39 -6.85
C ILE A 202 12.04 2.59 -8.37
N ASP A 203 10.87 2.49 -9.02
CA ASP A 203 10.74 2.75 -10.47
C ASP A 203 11.18 4.19 -10.83
N LEU A 204 10.86 5.16 -9.98
CA LEU A 204 11.24 6.56 -10.20
C LEU A 204 12.76 6.79 -9.96
N LEU A 205 13.39 6.01 -9.07
CA LEU A 205 14.85 5.98 -8.90
C LEU A 205 15.53 5.41 -10.15
N SER A 206 15.00 4.32 -10.71
CA SER A 206 15.59 3.58 -11.82
C SER A 206 15.43 4.27 -13.19
N ASN A 207 14.53 5.23 -13.35
CA ASN A 207 14.44 6.05 -14.56
C ASN A 207 15.70 6.91 -14.83
N GLY A 208 16.76 6.74 -14.03
CA GLY A 208 18.09 7.31 -14.19
C GLY A 208 19.24 6.30 -14.32
N GLY A 209 19.00 4.98 -14.33
CA GLY A 209 20.08 3.97 -14.44
C GLY A 209 19.61 2.54 -14.32
N ASP A 210 20.33 1.64 -14.93
CA ASP A 210 20.21 0.20 -15.13
C ASP A 210 19.54 -0.61 -14.00
N TYR A 211 18.21 -0.63 -13.93
CA TYR A 211 17.48 -1.72 -13.30
C TYR A 211 16.85 -2.58 -14.38
N ALA A 212 17.66 -3.57 -14.85
CA ALA A 212 17.18 -4.61 -15.72
C ALA A 212 16.05 -5.39 -15.05
N ASP A 213 14.93 -5.45 -15.74
CA ASP A 213 13.87 -6.45 -15.75
C ASP A 213 13.87 -7.44 -14.55
N ILE A 214 13.24 -7.03 -13.46
CA ILE A 214 12.68 -8.02 -12.56
C ILE A 214 11.40 -8.50 -13.28
N GLU A 215 11.48 -9.68 -13.91
CA GLU A 215 10.31 -10.35 -14.47
C GLU A 215 9.26 -10.51 -13.36
N GLU A 216 8.19 -9.74 -13.45
CA GLU A 216 7.00 -9.95 -12.64
C GLU A 216 6.39 -11.31 -13.04
N LYS A 217 6.57 -12.32 -12.20
CA LYS A 217 5.83 -13.57 -12.30
C LYS A 217 4.44 -13.34 -11.74
N GLY A 218 3.41 -13.30 -12.57
CA GLY A 218 2.03 -13.18 -12.12
C GLY A 218 1.04 -12.82 -13.22
N VAL A 219 -0.22 -12.69 -12.84
CA VAL A 219 -1.31 -12.32 -13.75
C VAL A 219 -1.08 -10.92 -14.28
N LYS A 220 -0.98 -10.77 -15.60
CA LYS A 220 -0.90 -9.44 -16.23
C LYS A 220 -2.26 -8.76 -16.09
N ILE A 221 -2.29 -7.73 -15.27
CA ILE A 221 -3.45 -6.87 -15.10
C ILE A 221 -3.36 -5.72 -16.10
N ASP A 222 -4.39 -5.57 -16.92
CA ASP A 222 -4.49 -4.42 -17.82
C ASP A 222 -4.91 -3.18 -17.03
N ARG A 223 -4.01 -2.20 -16.91
CA ARG A 223 -4.28 -0.92 -16.22
C ARG A 223 -5.38 -0.10 -16.87
N THR A 224 -5.71 -0.38 -18.13
CA THR A 224 -6.80 0.25 -18.87
C THR A 224 -8.06 -0.61 -18.85
N GLY A 225 -7.96 -1.83 -18.32
CA GLY A 225 -9.04 -2.79 -18.24
C GLY A 225 -10.10 -2.42 -17.20
N ASN A 226 -11.31 -2.89 -17.44
CA ASN A 226 -12.40 -2.76 -16.49
C ASN A 226 -12.09 -3.58 -15.22
N VAL A 227 -12.28 -3.00 -14.04
CA VAL A 227 -12.01 -3.60 -12.73
C VAL A 227 -12.70 -4.97 -12.58
N GLU A 228 -13.97 -5.11 -13.03
CA GLU A 228 -14.69 -6.38 -12.99
C GLU A 228 -13.98 -7.48 -13.78
N THR A 229 -13.49 -7.17 -14.99
CA THR A 229 -12.77 -8.11 -15.85
C THR A 229 -11.44 -8.52 -15.25
N GLU A 230 -10.71 -7.56 -14.67
CA GLU A 230 -9.41 -7.80 -14.05
C GLU A 230 -9.56 -8.60 -12.74
N PHE A 231 -10.60 -8.34 -11.94
CA PHE A 231 -10.88 -9.16 -10.75
C PHE A 231 -11.29 -10.60 -11.10
N LYS A 232 -12.03 -10.82 -12.18
CA LYS A 232 -12.32 -12.20 -12.64
C LYS A 232 -11.03 -12.97 -12.95
N LYS A 233 -10.02 -12.33 -13.54
CA LYS A 233 -8.71 -12.96 -13.75
C LYS A 233 -8.04 -13.39 -12.44
N LEU A 234 -8.14 -12.55 -11.38
CA LEU A 234 -7.60 -12.84 -10.06
C LEU A 234 -8.30 -14.03 -9.39
N ILE A 235 -9.63 -14.02 -9.37
CA ILE A 235 -10.45 -15.07 -8.76
C ILE A 235 -10.19 -16.43 -9.42
N TYR A 236 -9.98 -16.47 -10.75
CA TYR A 236 -9.70 -17.71 -11.48
C TYR A 236 -8.25 -18.18 -11.46
N TYR A 237 -7.31 -17.36 -10.95
CA TYR A 237 -5.90 -17.73 -10.86
C TYR A 237 -5.56 -18.44 -9.55
N ASP A 238 -6.34 -18.21 -8.49
CA ASP A 238 -6.17 -18.80 -7.16
C ASP A 238 -6.96 -20.13 -6.99
N ILE A 239 -7.54 -20.69 -8.08
CA ILE A 239 -8.17 -22.01 -8.13
C ILE A 239 -7.33 -22.97 -8.99
#